data_156ecc8056c6699155bd5149287875a4
#
_entry.id   156ecc8056c6699155bd5149287875a4
#
_cell.length_a   1.000
_cell.length_b   1.000
_cell.length_c   1.000
_cell.angle_alpha   90.00
_cell.angle_beta   90.00
_cell.angle_gamma   90.00
#
_symmetry.space_group_name_H-M   'P 1'
#
loop_
_entity.id
_entity.type
_entity.pdbx_description
1 polymer ?
#
loop_
_entity_poly.entity_id
_entity_poly.type
_entity_poly.pdbx_seq_one_letter_code
_entity_poly.pdbx_strand_id
1 'polypeptide(L)'
;MYWYNGKLIQSQSLELDINDPGLLYGATIFTTMRVYENSLDSRLTNWLLHCDRLLLSLKTFAWQQPDWNRLRQGAEIILTHFPVLRITLFCDGREWITGRLLPEDLTEKQANGVVCAVTSAEYNRSLPSHKTGNYLSAWLAKTTSQKLNAQEAILVDSAGNWLETSTGNLWGWCDGCWWTPPLAVGILPGIMRSQLVKWLQYQQQQVKQEPWTMNLVKRFEAIAYSNSVVEIVPIHTVKQPAGSLEYNPHHPSFKIIRSFLA
;
A
#
# COMPACT_ATOMS: atom_id res chain seq x y z
N MET A 1 7.41 -2.28 22.02
CA MET A 1 8.77 -1.76 21.71
C MET A 1 8.79 -1.12 20.32
N TYR A 2 9.71 -0.20 20.09
CA TYR A 2 9.97 0.44 18.81
C TYR A 2 11.39 1.01 18.77
N TRP A 3 11.90 1.30 17.57
CA TRP A 3 13.15 2.02 17.38
C TRP A 3 12.87 3.49 17.09
N TYR A 4 13.58 4.40 17.75
CA TYR A 4 13.44 5.83 17.53
C TYR A 4 14.78 6.55 17.69
N ASN A 5 15.21 7.26 16.66
CA ASN A 5 16.40 8.11 16.62
C ASN A 5 17.64 7.44 17.23
N GLY A 6 17.96 6.23 16.75
CA GLY A 6 19.14 5.47 17.18
C GLY A 6 18.97 4.64 18.44
N LYS A 7 17.77 4.52 19.00
CA LYS A 7 17.54 3.81 20.27
C LYS A 7 16.36 2.83 20.18
N LEU A 8 16.56 1.63 20.75
CA LEU A 8 15.45 0.71 21.02
C LEU A 8 14.72 1.15 22.29
N ILE A 9 13.43 1.38 22.20
CA ILE A 9 12.60 1.88 23.31
C ILE A 9 11.54 0.84 23.65
N GLN A 10 11.50 0.46 24.94
CA GLN A 10 10.54 -0.48 25.52
C GLN A 10 9.34 0.29 26.08
N SER A 11 8.53 0.88 25.18
CA SER A 11 7.34 1.66 25.54
C SER A 11 6.25 1.49 24.49
N GLN A 12 5.03 1.90 24.82
CA GLN A 12 3.92 2.05 23.88
C GLN A 12 3.64 3.53 23.54
N SER A 13 4.37 4.46 24.13
CA SER A 13 4.23 5.90 23.93
C SER A 13 5.49 6.46 23.23
N LEU A 14 5.29 7.37 22.30
CA LEU A 14 6.34 8.18 21.67
C LEU A 14 6.18 9.62 22.13
N GLU A 15 7.25 10.20 22.65
CA GLU A 15 7.30 11.61 23.02
C GLU A 15 7.79 12.45 21.85
N LEU A 16 7.04 13.47 21.51
CA LEU A 16 7.38 14.46 20.49
C LEU A 16 7.26 15.87 21.09
N ASP A 17 8.05 16.81 20.56
CA ASP A 17 7.86 18.22 20.86
C ASP A 17 6.45 18.67 20.44
N ILE A 18 5.82 19.55 21.22
CA ILE A 18 4.48 20.08 20.93
C ILE A 18 4.44 20.86 19.61
N ASN A 19 5.57 21.36 19.14
CA ASN A 19 5.73 22.07 17.88
C ASN A 19 6.28 21.15 16.76
N ASP A 20 6.37 19.83 16.99
CA ASP A 20 6.89 18.91 15.98
C ASP A 20 6.05 18.95 14.70
N PRO A 21 6.65 19.25 13.53
CA PRO A 21 5.91 19.31 12.27
C PRO A 21 5.24 17.97 11.89
N GLY A 22 5.79 16.85 12.35
CA GLY A 22 5.18 15.54 12.17
C GLY A 22 3.86 15.40 12.93
N LEU A 23 3.76 16.03 14.11
CA LEU A 23 2.54 16.08 14.91
C LEU A 23 1.54 17.12 14.33
N LEU A 24 1.99 18.34 14.07
CA LEU A 24 1.11 19.45 13.69
C LEU A 24 0.57 19.36 12.26
N TYR A 25 1.39 18.86 11.33
CA TYR A 25 1.09 18.89 9.89
C TYR A 25 1.12 17.50 9.23
N GLY A 26 1.42 16.43 9.98
CA GLY A 26 1.69 15.13 9.41
C GLY A 26 2.94 15.14 8.52
N ALA A 27 3.91 16.06 8.79
CA ALA A 27 5.13 16.23 8.00
C ALA A 27 6.12 15.08 8.23
N THR A 28 5.69 13.89 7.86
CA THR A 28 6.48 12.66 7.84
C THR A 28 6.25 11.92 6.53
N ILE A 29 7.18 11.07 6.16
CA ILE A 29 7.00 10.07 5.10
C ILE A 29 7.19 8.69 5.71
N PHE A 30 6.55 7.69 5.11
CA PHE A 30 6.69 6.34 5.64
C PHE A 30 6.67 5.26 4.57
N THR A 31 7.13 4.10 4.96
CA THR A 31 6.97 2.87 4.19
C THR A 31 6.55 1.74 5.12
N THR A 32 5.86 0.73 4.57
CA THR A 32 5.49 -0.48 5.32
C THR A 32 5.79 -1.69 4.45
N MET A 33 6.45 -2.68 5.03
CA MET A 33 6.86 -3.90 4.32
C MET A 33 6.63 -5.14 5.19
N ARG A 34 6.29 -6.23 4.55
CA ARG A 34 6.42 -7.57 5.12
C ARG A 34 7.87 -8.01 4.95
N VAL A 35 8.44 -8.59 5.99
CA VAL A 35 9.77 -9.18 5.97
C VAL A 35 9.62 -10.67 5.70
N TYR A 36 10.30 -11.13 4.67
CA TYR A 36 10.32 -12.54 4.28
C TYR A 36 11.64 -13.17 4.73
N GLU A 37 11.62 -14.46 5.05
CA GLU A 37 12.81 -15.23 5.45
C GLU A 37 13.57 -14.61 6.62
N ASN A 38 12.88 -13.78 7.42
CA ASN A 38 13.49 -13.04 8.51
C ASN A 38 14.70 -12.17 8.07
N SER A 39 14.66 -11.66 6.83
CA SER A 39 15.78 -10.94 6.20
C SER A 39 15.32 -9.70 5.45
N LEU A 40 16.02 -8.59 5.67
CA LEU A 40 15.85 -7.38 4.86
C LEU A 40 16.37 -7.58 3.42
N ASP A 41 17.28 -8.52 3.20
CA ASP A 41 17.89 -8.80 1.91
C ASP A 41 17.10 -9.84 1.10
N SER A 42 16.04 -10.43 1.66
CA SER A 42 15.14 -11.29 0.88
C SER A 42 14.54 -10.53 -0.31
N ARG A 43 14.51 -11.21 -1.46
CA ARG A 43 13.96 -10.66 -2.71
C ARG A 43 12.54 -10.09 -2.54
N LEU A 44 11.72 -10.73 -1.72
CA LEU A 44 10.34 -10.34 -1.51
C LEU A 44 10.18 -9.20 -0.48
N THR A 45 11.14 -9.01 0.41
CA THR A 45 11.16 -7.88 1.36
C THR A 45 11.36 -6.55 0.62
N ASN A 46 12.15 -6.54 -0.46
CA ASN A 46 12.38 -5.37 -1.29
C ASN A 46 12.94 -4.15 -0.53
N TRP A 47 13.82 -4.37 0.46
CA TRP A 47 14.38 -3.31 1.32
C TRP A 47 14.88 -2.09 0.53
N LEU A 48 15.69 -2.32 -0.49
CA LEU A 48 16.26 -1.23 -1.30
C LEU A 48 15.17 -0.39 -1.98
N LEU A 49 14.13 -1.01 -2.55
CA LEU A 49 13.05 -0.27 -3.19
C LEU A 49 12.23 0.56 -2.18
N HIS A 50 12.09 0.06 -0.95
CA HIS A 50 11.49 0.84 0.13
C HIS A 50 12.34 2.05 0.51
N CYS A 51 13.66 1.90 0.59
CA CYS A 51 14.59 3.00 0.84
C CYS A 51 14.62 4.01 -0.32
N ASP A 52 14.63 3.56 -1.57
CA ASP A 52 14.62 4.42 -2.76
C ASP A 52 13.36 5.30 -2.81
N ARG A 53 12.19 4.73 -2.47
CA ARG A 53 10.95 5.51 -2.42
C ARG A 53 10.96 6.56 -1.30
N LEU A 54 11.53 6.24 -0.13
CA LEU A 54 11.74 7.22 0.93
C LEU A 54 12.70 8.32 0.47
N LEU A 55 13.85 7.95 -0.10
CA LEU A 55 14.85 8.87 -0.61
C LEU A 55 14.30 9.82 -1.67
N LEU A 56 13.47 9.30 -2.60
CA LEU A 56 12.80 10.14 -3.60
C LEU A 56 11.92 11.21 -2.93
N SER A 57 11.15 10.84 -1.92
CA SER A 57 10.31 11.79 -1.19
C SER A 57 11.13 12.82 -0.40
N LEU A 58 12.20 12.39 0.29
CA LEU A 58 13.13 13.29 1.00
C LEU A 58 13.74 14.33 0.06
N LYS A 59 14.18 13.90 -1.14
CA LYS A 59 14.73 14.80 -2.16
C LYS A 59 13.67 15.79 -2.66
N THR A 60 12.46 15.29 -2.95
CA THR A 60 11.36 16.14 -3.47
C THR A 60 10.97 17.23 -2.47
N PHE A 61 10.95 16.90 -1.18
CA PHE A 61 10.57 17.84 -0.12
C PHE A 61 11.74 18.65 0.43
N ALA A 62 12.97 18.43 -0.07
CA ALA A 62 14.19 19.01 0.47
C ALA A 62 14.38 18.75 1.98
N TRP A 63 13.99 17.55 2.44
CA TRP A 63 14.10 17.15 3.83
C TRP A 63 15.44 16.45 4.12
N GLN A 64 15.85 16.49 5.39
CA GLN A 64 17.07 15.85 5.84
C GLN A 64 16.99 14.32 5.69
N GLN A 65 18.06 13.70 5.20
CA GLN A 65 18.16 12.25 5.13
C GLN A 65 18.48 11.66 6.50
N PRO A 66 17.96 10.47 6.83
CA PRO A 66 18.40 9.75 8.03
C PRO A 66 19.83 9.21 7.86
N ASP A 67 20.42 8.76 8.94
CA ASP A 67 21.53 7.83 8.85
C ASP A 67 21.02 6.45 8.40
N TRP A 68 21.28 6.09 7.15
CA TRP A 68 20.78 4.87 6.53
C TRP A 68 21.30 3.60 7.18
N ASN A 69 22.54 3.61 7.74
CA ASN A 69 23.09 2.47 8.46
C ASN A 69 22.36 2.27 9.79
N ARG A 70 22.13 3.35 10.51
CA ARG A 70 21.35 3.37 11.76
C ARG A 70 19.90 2.94 11.54
N LEU A 71 19.28 3.40 10.44
CA LEU A 71 17.94 2.99 10.03
C LEU A 71 17.88 1.47 9.80
N ARG A 72 18.85 0.92 9.06
CA ARG A 72 18.95 -0.52 8.80
C ARG A 72 19.13 -1.30 10.08
N GLN A 73 20.05 -0.88 10.95
CA GLN A 73 20.26 -1.50 12.26
C GLN A 73 18.96 -1.56 13.08
N GLY A 74 18.20 -0.46 13.14
CA GLY A 74 16.91 -0.42 13.82
C GLY A 74 15.91 -1.37 13.22
N ALA A 75 15.84 -1.46 11.89
CA ALA A 75 14.97 -2.39 11.19
C ALA A 75 15.35 -3.86 11.48
N GLU A 76 16.65 -4.19 11.50
CA GLU A 76 17.16 -5.53 11.83
C GLU A 76 16.84 -5.94 13.27
N ILE A 77 16.84 -5.00 14.20
CA ILE A 77 16.43 -5.27 15.59
C ILE A 77 14.91 -5.54 15.67
N ILE A 78 14.08 -4.69 15.05
CA ILE A 78 12.62 -4.81 15.14
C ILE A 78 12.10 -6.06 14.40
N LEU A 79 12.71 -6.44 13.27
CA LEU A 79 12.28 -7.62 12.50
C LEU A 79 12.41 -8.94 13.26
N THR A 80 13.30 -9.03 14.26
CA THR A 80 13.42 -10.24 15.09
C THR A 80 12.17 -10.55 15.91
N HIS A 81 11.29 -9.55 16.06
CA HIS A 81 10.06 -9.66 16.84
C HIS A 81 8.79 -9.57 15.96
N PHE A 82 8.88 -8.95 14.80
CA PHE A 82 7.71 -8.62 13.99
C PHE A 82 7.94 -8.87 12.49
N PRO A 83 7.04 -9.60 11.83
CA PRO A 83 7.13 -9.86 10.39
C PRO A 83 6.73 -8.66 9.52
N VAL A 84 6.19 -7.59 10.09
CA VAL A 84 5.82 -6.37 9.35
C VAL A 84 6.46 -5.16 10.02
N LEU A 85 7.23 -4.41 9.22
CA LEU A 85 7.86 -3.17 9.66
C LEU A 85 7.16 -1.96 9.05
N ARG A 86 6.97 -0.92 9.85
CA ARG A 86 6.66 0.43 9.38
C ARG A 86 7.81 1.35 9.76
N ILE A 87 8.43 1.95 8.76
CA ILE A 87 9.48 2.94 8.90
C ILE A 87 8.88 4.31 8.59
N THR A 88 8.99 5.23 9.52
CA THR A 88 8.56 6.62 9.39
C THR A 88 9.78 7.52 9.54
N LEU A 89 9.93 8.49 8.62
CA LEU A 89 10.98 9.51 8.66
C LEU A 89 10.35 10.87 8.87
N PHE A 90 10.92 11.63 9.78
CA PHE A 90 10.58 13.03 10.03
C PHE A 90 11.37 13.94 9.10
N CYS A 91 10.94 15.19 8.94
CA CYS A 91 11.57 16.14 8.03
C CYS A 91 13.02 16.52 8.43
N ASP A 92 13.39 16.30 9.68
CA ASP A 92 14.72 16.54 10.25
C ASP A 92 15.64 15.30 10.27
N GLY A 93 15.23 14.21 9.60
CA GLY A 93 16.01 12.98 9.47
C GLY A 93 15.88 11.98 10.62
N ARG A 94 15.12 12.30 11.68
CA ARG A 94 14.80 11.30 12.71
C ARG A 94 14.02 10.14 12.09
N GLU A 95 14.36 8.92 12.51
CA GLU A 95 13.65 7.71 12.11
C GLU A 95 12.83 7.13 13.27
N TRP A 96 11.68 6.57 12.94
CA TRP A 96 10.81 5.82 13.83
C TRP A 96 10.38 4.51 13.15
N ILE A 97 10.73 3.37 13.77
CA ILE A 97 10.41 2.05 13.23
C ILE A 97 9.54 1.31 14.24
N THR A 98 8.38 0.90 13.79
CA THR A 98 7.47 0.04 14.55
C THR A 98 7.29 -1.30 13.85
N GLY A 99 7.04 -2.35 14.63
CA GLY A 99 6.69 -3.66 14.15
C GLY A 99 5.25 -4.03 14.47
N ARG A 100 4.67 -4.93 13.68
CA ARG A 100 3.37 -5.55 13.95
C ARG A 100 3.28 -6.95 13.36
N LEU A 101 2.32 -7.72 13.85
CA LEU A 101 1.97 -9.01 13.27
C LEU A 101 1.21 -8.81 11.94
N LEU A 102 1.16 -9.85 11.13
CA LEU A 102 0.25 -9.92 9.99
C LEU A 102 -1.21 -9.98 10.49
N PRO A 103 -2.17 -9.49 9.70
CA PRO A 103 -3.58 -9.67 10.04
C PRO A 103 -3.92 -11.16 10.17
N GLU A 104 -4.64 -11.53 11.23
CA GLU A 104 -5.02 -12.94 11.49
C GLU A 104 -5.86 -13.53 10.35
N ASP A 105 -6.72 -12.71 9.74
CA ASP A 105 -7.62 -13.08 8.65
C ASP A 105 -6.98 -12.93 7.24
N LEU A 106 -5.65 -12.72 7.17
CA LEU A 106 -4.98 -12.46 5.88
C LEU A 106 -5.12 -13.65 4.91
N THR A 107 -4.90 -14.86 5.38
CA THR A 107 -5.00 -16.07 4.54
C THR A 107 -6.41 -16.25 3.99
N GLU A 108 -7.44 -16.00 4.80
CA GLU A 108 -8.83 -16.03 4.37
C GLU A 108 -9.13 -14.96 3.31
N LYS A 109 -8.68 -13.72 3.54
CA LYS A 109 -8.83 -12.61 2.58
C LYS A 109 -8.11 -12.88 1.26
N GLN A 110 -6.94 -13.48 1.30
CA GLN A 110 -6.20 -13.87 0.11
C GLN A 110 -6.91 -15.00 -0.66
N ALA A 111 -7.56 -15.92 0.04
CA ALA A 111 -8.28 -17.04 -0.58
C ALA A 111 -9.63 -16.60 -1.16
N ASN A 112 -10.46 -15.94 -0.35
CA ASN A 112 -11.87 -15.69 -0.61
C ASN A 112 -12.16 -14.27 -1.12
N GLY A 113 -11.18 -13.37 -0.99
CA GLY A 113 -11.37 -11.96 -1.36
C GLY A 113 -12.05 -11.13 -0.27
N VAL A 114 -12.31 -9.88 -0.60
CA VAL A 114 -12.89 -8.87 0.31
C VAL A 114 -14.01 -8.10 -0.36
N VAL A 115 -14.85 -7.47 0.45
CA VAL A 115 -15.78 -6.42 0.02
C VAL A 115 -15.07 -5.07 0.05
N CYS A 116 -15.19 -4.30 -1.03
CA CYS A 116 -14.79 -2.90 -1.08
C CYS A 116 -16.02 -1.99 -1.17
N ALA A 117 -15.85 -0.71 -0.83
CA ALA A 117 -16.84 0.32 -1.11
C ALA A 117 -16.19 1.48 -1.86
N VAL A 118 -16.85 1.99 -2.88
CA VAL A 118 -16.43 3.21 -3.57
C VAL A 118 -16.74 4.41 -2.70
N THR A 119 -15.75 5.30 -2.54
CA THR A 119 -15.86 6.50 -1.71
C THR A 119 -16.01 7.77 -2.54
N SER A 120 -16.31 8.89 -1.88
CA SER A 120 -16.33 10.21 -2.51
C SER A 120 -14.91 10.65 -2.93
N ALA A 121 -14.82 11.43 -4.01
CA ALA A 121 -13.56 12.01 -4.50
C ALA A 121 -12.88 12.95 -3.47
N GLU A 122 -13.60 13.45 -2.49
CA GLU A 122 -13.04 14.25 -1.38
C GLU A 122 -12.02 13.49 -0.51
N TYR A 123 -12.06 12.14 -0.53
CA TYR A 123 -11.09 11.30 0.17
C TYR A 123 -9.81 11.02 -0.61
N ASN A 124 -9.60 11.71 -1.74
CA ASN A 124 -8.36 11.59 -2.49
C ASN A 124 -7.17 12.05 -1.65
N ARG A 125 -6.03 11.38 -1.87
CA ARG A 125 -4.81 11.75 -1.19
C ARG A 125 -4.20 13.01 -1.83
N SER A 126 -3.83 13.97 -1.01
CA SER A 126 -2.89 15.02 -1.41
C SER A 126 -1.50 14.42 -1.58
N LEU A 127 -0.71 14.90 -2.54
CA LEU A 127 0.62 14.38 -2.87
C LEU A 127 0.63 12.84 -3.11
N PRO A 128 -0.23 12.31 -4.00
CA PRO A 128 -0.47 10.87 -4.10
C PRO A 128 0.76 10.07 -4.52
N SER A 129 1.74 10.68 -5.20
CA SER A 129 3.01 10.04 -5.56
C SER A 129 3.92 9.76 -4.36
N HIS A 130 3.64 10.37 -3.21
CA HIS A 130 4.43 10.22 -1.99
C HIS A 130 3.61 9.53 -0.89
N LYS A 131 4.28 8.70 -0.08
CA LYS A 131 3.64 8.05 1.07
C LYS A 131 3.91 8.88 2.32
N THR A 132 3.14 9.99 2.46
CA THR A 132 3.27 10.96 3.56
C THR A 132 2.50 10.54 4.80
N GLY A 133 2.83 11.13 5.96
CA GLY A 133 2.09 10.95 7.20
C GLY A 133 0.69 11.59 7.18
N ASN A 134 0.42 12.51 6.27
CA ASN A 134 -0.90 13.07 6.05
C ASN A 134 -1.82 12.00 5.40
N TYR A 135 -2.24 11.04 6.19
CA TYR A 135 -2.99 9.86 5.74
C TYR A 135 -4.46 9.90 6.16
N LEU A 136 -4.94 11.05 6.64
CA LEU A 136 -6.29 11.21 7.19
C LEU A 136 -7.37 10.86 6.17
N SER A 137 -7.26 11.33 4.92
CA SER A 137 -8.25 11.05 3.88
C SER A 137 -8.40 9.56 3.59
N ALA A 138 -7.29 8.85 3.42
CA ALA A 138 -7.32 7.40 3.20
C ALA A 138 -7.85 6.62 4.43
N TRP A 139 -7.52 7.08 5.63
CA TRP A 139 -8.04 6.50 6.87
C TRP A 139 -9.55 6.72 7.01
N LEU A 140 -10.05 7.93 6.73
CA LEU A 140 -11.49 8.23 6.71
C LEU A 140 -12.23 7.43 5.64
N ALA A 141 -11.67 7.34 4.43
CA ALA A 141 -12.23 6.48 3.38
C ALA A 141 -12.45 5.05 3.86
N LYS A 142 -11.41 4.46 4.47
CA LYS A 142 -11.47 3.11 5.01
C LYS A 142 -12.49 2.96 6.15
N THR A 143 -12.48 3.85 7.12
CA THR A 143 -13.41 3.78 8.26
C THR A 143 -14.86 4.02 7.83
N THR A 144 -15.10 4.85 6.83
CA THR A 144 -16.44 5.02 6.24
C THR A 144 -16.89 3.76 5.51
N SER A 145 -15.99 3.12 4.76
CA SER A 145 -16.29 1.83 4.10
C SER A 145 -16.62 0.73 5.10
N GLN A 146 -15.96 0.69 6.25
CA GLN A 146 -16.25 -0.27 7.32
C GLN A 146 -17.68 -0.14 7.86
N LYS A 147 -18.24 1.07 7.93
CA LYS A 147 -19.65 1.29 8.30
C LYS A 147 -20.63 0.69 7.27
N LEU A 148 -20.16 0.45 6.05
CA LEU A 148 -20.89 -0.22 4.99
C LEU A 148 -20.61 -1.73 4.93
N ASN A 149 -19.98 -2.31 5.97
CA ASN A 149 -19.50 -3.70 5.97
C ASN A 149 -18.58 -4.00 4.77
N ALA A 150 -17.64 -3.10 4.48
CA ALA A 150 -16.57 -3.29 3.51
C ALA A 150 -15.21 -3.23 4.23
N GLN A 151 -14.29 -4.12 3.83
CA GLN A 151 -12.98 -4.21 4.46
C GLN A 151 -11.98 -3.18 3.90
N GLU A 152 -12.26 -2.67 2.69
CA GLU A 152 -11.37 -1.71 2.02
C GLU A 152 -12.18 -0.65 1.25
N ALA A 153 -11.57 0.51 1.01
CA ALA A 153 -12.15 1.60 0.26
C ALA A 153 -11.53 1.71 -1.14
N ILE A 154 -12.31 1.98 -2.17
CA ILE A 154 -11.82 2.39 -3.49
C ILE A 154 -11.90 3.91 -3.59
N LEU A 155 -10.75 4.54 -3.80
CA LEU A 155 -10.62 5.97 -4.04
C LEU A 155 -10.89 6.28 -5.51
N VAL A 156 -11.56 7.38 -5.78
CA VAL A 156 -11.96 7.80 -7.14
C VAL A 156 -11.54 9.24 -7.41
N ASP A 157 -11.35 9.60 -8.68
CA ASP A 157 -11.19 10.98 -9.08
C ASP A 157 -12.55 11.73 -9.17
N SER A 158 -12.52 13.02 -9.53
CA SER A 158 -13.71 13.85 -9.68
C SER A 158 -14.66 13.37 -10.78
N ALA A 159 -14.18 12.58 -11.74
CA ALA A 159 -14.98 11.97 -12.79
C ALA A 159 -15.54 10.58 -12.40
N GLY A 160 -15.23 10.08 -11.20
CA GLY A 160 -15.63 8.75 -10.72
C GLY A 160 -14.77 7.61 -11.23
N ASN A 161 -13.64 7.87 -11.86
CA ASN A 161 -12.71 6.81 -12.26
C ASN A 161 -12.01 6.23 -11.03
N TRP A 162 -11.85 4.92 -10.99
CA TRP A 162 -11.20 4.25 -9.88
C TRP A 162 -9.68 4.43 -9.95
N LEU A 163 -9.09 4.83 -8.83
CA LEU A 163 -7.66 5.13 -8.71
C LEU A 163 -6.88 3.99 -8.05
N GLU A 164 -7.09 3.82 -6.78
CA GLU A 164 -6.41 2.83 -5.93
C GLU A 164 -7.31 2.50 -4.74
N THR A 165 -6.95 1.53 -3.90
CA THR A 165 -7.62 1.38 -2.60
C THR A 165 -6.97 2.28 -1.56
N SER A 166 -7.61 2.44 -0.39
CA SER A 166 -7.06 3.22 0.72
C SER A 166 -5.69 2.70 1.20
N THR A 167 -5.33 1.44 0.88
CA THR A 167 -4.09 0.81 1.33
C THR A 167 -3.23 0.19 0.22
N GLY A 168 -3.70 0.09 -1.02
CA GLY A 168 -3.00 -0.61 -2.09
C GLY A 168 -3.44 -0.22 -3.49
N ASN A 169 -2.74 -0.72 -4.51
CA ASN A 169 -3.03 -0.47 -5.91
C ASN A 169 -3.98 -1.52 -6.49
N LEU A 170 -4.87 -1.10 -7.39
CA LEU A 170 -5.86 -1.96 -8.05
C LEU A 170 -5.27 -2.76 -9.22
N TRP A 171 -5.80 -3.95 -9.40
CA TRP A 171 -5.56 -4.87 -10.50
C TRP A 171 -6.86 -5.40 -11.03
N GLY A 172 -7.00 -5.47 -12.36
CA GLY A 172 -8.17 -6.04 -13.03
C GLY A 172 -7.75 -7.04 -14.10
N TRP A 173 -8.62 -7.98 -14.40
CA TRP A 173 -8.45 -8.92 -15.50
C TRP A 173 -9.67 -8.90 -16.41
N CYS A 174 -9.46 -8.63 -17.67
CA CYS A 174 -10.42 -8.85 -18.74
C CYS A 174 -9.74 -8.95 -20.10
N ASP A 175 -10.42 -9.51 -21.08
CA ASP A 175 -9.94 -9.64 -22.47
C ASP A 175 -8.55 -10.30 -22.57
N GLY A 176 -8.26 -11.27 -21.69
CA GLY A 176 -7.00 -12.00 -21.69
C GLY A 176 -5.78 -11.21 -21.21
N CYS A 177 -5.93 -10.06 -20.55
CA CYS A 177 -4.83 -9.26 -20.07
C CYS A 177 -5.09 -8.62 -18.69
N TRP A 178 -3.99 -8.24 -18.04
CA TRP A 178 -4.01 -7.51 -16.78
C TRP A 178 -4.17 -6.01 -17.01
N TRP A 179 -4.82 -5.35 -16.05
CA TRP A 179 -5.05 -3.91 -16.03
C TRP A 179 -4.68 -3.35 -14.66
N THR A 180 -4.12 -2.14 -14.63
CA THR A 180 -3.91 -1.35 -13.40
C THR A 180 -3.97 0.13 -13.75
N PRO A 181 -4.52 1.01 -12.90
CA PRO A 181 -4.51 2.43 -13.18
C PRO A 181 -3.10 2.97 -13.42
N PRO A 182 -2.90 3.91 -14.36
CA PRO A 182 -1.58 4.50 -14.63
C PRO A 182 -1.15 5.42 -13.49
N LEU A 183 0.16 5.57 -13.28
CA LEU A 183 0.67 6.49 -12.24
C LEU A 183 0.27 7.95 -12.50
N ALA A 184 0.07 8.33 -13.75
CA ALA A 184 -0.29 9.68 -14.15
C ALA A 184 -1.65 10.16 -13.62
N VAL A 185 -2.56 9.26 -13.22
CA VAL A 185 -3.84 9.66 -12.60
C VAL A 185 -3.71 10.06 -11.12
N GLY A 186 -2.50 10.04 -10.56
CA GLY A 186 -2.26 10.44 -9.18
C GLY A 186 -2.51 9.34 -8.16
N ILE A 187 -1.89 8.20 -8.35
CA ILE A 187 -1.85 7.07 -7.39
C ILE A 187 -0.44 6.89 -6.81
N LEU A 188 -0.35 6.14 -5.70
CA LEU A 188 0.94 5.77 -5.15
C LEU A 188 1.70 4.83 -6.10
N PRO A 189 2.99 5.10 -6.41
CA PRO A 189 3.86 4.12 -7.07
C PRO A 189 4.20 3.00 -6.07
N GLY A 190 3.28 2.03 -5.93
CA GLY A 190 3.42 0.93 -4.98
C GLY A 190 4.57 -0.01 -5.37
N ILE A 191 5.36 -0.42 -4.37
CA ILE A 191 6.50 -1.33 -4.61
C ILE A 191 5.99 -2.67 -5.12
N MET A 192 4.99 -3.26 -4.46
CA MET A 192 4.37 -4.49 -4.95
C MET A 192 3.82 -4.31 -6.39
N ARG A 193 3.13 -3.18 -6.68
CA ARG A 193 2.65 -2.89 -8.03
C ARG A 193 3.79 -2.89 -9.05
N SER A 194 4.89 -2.22 -8.77
CA SER A 194 6.02 -2.14 -9.70
C SER A 194 6.67 -3.50 -9.94
N GLN A 195 6.76 -4.34 -8.91
CA GLN A 195 7.29 -5.70 -9.03
C GLN A 195 6.34 -6.60 -9.85
N LEU A 196 5.04 -6.51 -9.60
CA LEU A 196 4.04 -7.30 -10.34
C LEU A 196 3.98 -6.90 -11.81
N VAL A 197 4.07 -5.61 -12.16
CA VAL A 197 4.15 -5.19 -13.56
C VAL A 197 5.36 -5.82 -14.25
N LYS A 198 6.54 -5.73 -13.64
CA LYS A 198 7.78 -6.34 -14.18
C LYS A 198 7.66 -7.86 -14.31
N TRP A 199 7.11 -8.52 -13.29
CA TRP A 199 6.90 -9.96 -13.29
C TRP A 199 5.96 -10.42 -14.39
N LEU A 200 4.80 -9.77 -14.52
CA LEU A 200 3.83 -10.09 -15.56
C LEU A 200 4.42 -9.90 -16.96
N GLN A 201 5.18 -8.81 -17.19
CA GLN A 201 5.88 -8.59 -18.44
C GLN A 201 6.93 -9.68 -18.71
N TYR A 202 7.69 -10.10 -17.70
CA TYR A 202 8.64 -11.21 -17.81
C TYR A 202 7.94 -12.53 -18.18
N GLN A 203 6.72 -12.75 -17.65
CA GLN A 203 5.86 -13.90 -17.99
C GLN A 203 5.12 -13.71 -19.32
N GLN A 204 5.51 -12.73 -20.14
CA GLN A 204 4.86 -12.41 -21.41
C GLN A 204 3.37 -12.09 -21.31
N GLN A 205 2.92 -11.67 -20.13
CA GLN A 205 1.56 -11.23 -19.90
C GLN A 205 1.41 -9.75 -20.28
N GLN A 206 0.36 -9.43 -21.00
CA GLN A 206 0.05 -8.05 -21.31
C GLN A 206 -0.48 -7.32 -20.06
N VAL A 207 0.08 -6.14 -19.77
CA VAL A 207 -0.38 -5.25 -18.68
C VAL A 207 -0.75 -3.90 -19.28
N LYS A 208 -2.02 -3.56 -19.27
CA LYS A 208 -2.52 -2.26 -19.68
C LYS A 208 -2.56 -1.31 -18.50
N GLN A 209 -2.07 -0.10 -18.72
CA GLN A 209 -2.05 0.96 -17.71
C GLN A 209 -2.89 2.13 -18.23
N GLU A 210 -4.20 2.04 -18.01
CA GLU A 210 -5.20 3.00 -18.49
C GLU A 210 -6.14 3.42 -17.36
N PRO A 211 -6.78 4.60 -17.44
CA PRO A 211 -7.77 5.04 -16.45
C PRO A 211 -8.92 4.06 -16.29
N TRP A 212 -9.33 3.79 -15.07
CA TRP A 212 -10.40 2.84 -14.77
C TRP A 212 -11.76 3.52 -14.73
N THR A 213 -12.32 3.74 -15.90
CA THR A 213 -13.68 4.29 -16.05
C THR A 213 -14.75 3.28 -15.62
N MET A 214 -15.96 3.74 -15.35
CA MET A 214 -17.09 2.88 -15.01
C MET A 214 -17.42 1.86 -16.11
N ASN A 215 -17.18 2.19 -17.38
CA ASN A 215 -17.37 1.24 -18.48
C ASN A 215 -16.32 0.12 -18.45
N LEU A 216 -15.07 0.44 -18.09
CA LEU A 216 -14.01 -0.56 -17.98
C LEU A 216 -14.23 -1.47 -16.77
N VAL A 217 -14.53 -0.90 -15.59
CA VAL A 217 -14.66 -1.72 -14.36
C VAL A 217 -15.81 -2.73 -14.44
N LYS A 218 -16.86 -2.43 -15.21
CA LYS A 218 -17.97 -3.38 -15.47
C LYS A 218 -17.58 -4.56 -16.38
N ARG A 219 -16.47 -4.47 -17.10
CA ARG A 219 -15.98 -5.53 -18.00
C ARG A 219 -15.02 -6.49 -17.31
N PHE A 220 -14.47 -6.12 -16.16
CA PHE A 220 -13.54 -7.01 -15.46
C PHE A 220 -14.24 -8.29 -15.00
N GLU A 221 -13.59 -9.40 -15.23
CA GLU A 221 -13.96 -10.74 -14.76
C GLU A 221 -13.47 -10.95 -13.32
N ALA A 222 -12.33 -10.35 -13.01
CA ALA A 222 -11.71 -10.41 -11.69
C ALA A 222 -11.01 -9.09 -11.37
N ILE A 223 -11.05 -8.69 -10.10
CA ILE A 223 -10.28 -7.56 -9.59
C ILE A 223 -9.61 -7.92 -8.27
N ALA A 224 -8.51 -7.24 -7.97
CA ALA A 224 -7.76 -7.37 -6.73
C ALA A 224 -7.12 -6.04 -6.35
N TYR A 225 -6.58 -5.97 -5.13
CA TYR A 225 -5.60 -4.96 -4.77
C TYR A 225 -4.32 -5.59 -4.25
N SER A 226 -3.23 -4.83 -4.31
CA SER A 226 -1.94 -5.28 -3.78
C SER A 226 -1.23 -4.22 -2.96
N ASN A 227 -0.50 -4.66 -1.95
CA ASN A 227 0.51 -3.86 -1.25
C ASN A 227 1.61 -4.75 -0.67
N SER A 228 2.68 -4.15 -0.14
CA SER A 228 3.85 -4.87 0.38
C SER A 228 3.61 -5.64 1.69
N VAL A 229 2.39 -5.71 2.21
CA VAL A 229 2.07 -6.47 3.43
C VAL A 229 1.11 -7.61 3.13
N VAL A 230 0.02 -7.31 2.44
CA VAL A 230 -1.05 -8.29 2.16
C VAL A 230 -0.86 -8.99 0.81
N GLU A 231 0.20 -8.65 0.08
CA GLU A 231 0.48 -9.21 -1.25
C GLU A 231 -0.64 -8.90 -2.24
N ILE A 232 -1.42 -9.89 -2.63
CA ILE A 232 -2.52 -9.79 -3.58
C ILE A 232 -3.79 -10.32 -2.92
N VAL A 233 -4.78 -9.46 -2.78
CA VAL A 233 -6.08 -9.80 -2.21
C VAL A 233 -7.16 -9.57 -3.26
N PRO A 234 -7.93 -10.60 -3.67
CA PRO A 234 -9.06 -10.44 -4.56
C PRO A 234 -10.14 -9.55 -3.95
N ILE A 235 -10.93 -8.92 -4.79
CA ILE A 235 -12.13 -8.20 -4.41
C ILE A 235 -13.32 -8.90 -5.06
N HIS A 236 -14.24 -9.44 -4.27
CA HIS A 236 -15.39 -10.16 -4.81
C HIS A 236 -16.61 -9.27 -4.97
N THR A 237 -16.74 -8.23 -4.15
CA THR A 237 -17.91 -7.31 -4.21
C THR A 237 -17.43 -5.87 -4.06
N VAL A 238 -17.93 -4.98 -4.90
CA VAL A 238 -17.74 -3.53 -4.75
C VAL A 238 -19.08 -2.84 -4.61
N LYS A 239 -19.32 -2.29 -3.40
CA LYS A 239 -20.49 -1.48 -3.09
C LYS A 239 -20.33 -0.07 -3.61
N GLN A 240 -21.36 0.44 -4.29
CA GLN A 240 -21.41 1.81 -4.80
C GLN A 240 -22.85 2.33 -4.74
N PRO A 241 -23.09 3.66 -4.85
CA PRO A 241 -24.44 4.22 -4.71
C PRO A 241 -25.48 3.63 -5.68
N ALA A 242 -25.03 3.22 -6.88
CA ALA A 242 -25.92 2.63 -7.91
C ALA A 242 -26.13 1.11 -7.75
N GLY A 243 -25.67 0.49 -6.67
CA GLY A 243 -25.73 -0.95 -6.43
C GLY A 243 -24.35 -1.58 -6.25
N SER A 244 -24.25 -2.90 -6.38
CA SER A 244 -22.98 -3.62 -6.22
C SER A 244 -22.49 -4.18 -7.55
N LEU A 245 -21.18 -4.26 -7.70
CA LEU A 245 -20.52 -5.01 -8.76
C LEU A 245 -19.91 -6.27 -8.13
N GLU A 246 -20.05 -7.40 -8.82
CA GLU A 246 -19.54 -8.69 -8.38
C GLU A 246 -18.41 -9.17 -9.32
N TYR A 247 -17.37 -9.77 -8.73
CA TYR A 247 -16.22 -10.26 -9.45
C TYR A 247 -15.82 -11.65 -8.94
N ASN A 248 -15.16 -12.45 -9.77
CA ASN A 248 -14.74 -13.79 -9.39
C ASN A 248 -13.43 -13.77 -8.58
N PRO A 249 -13.45 -14.03 -7.25
CA PRO A 249 -12.23 -14.05 -6.42
C PRO A 249 -11.35 -15.28 -6.69
N HIS A 250 -11.87 -16.29 -7.38
CA HIS A 250 -11.16 -17.53 -7.72
C HIS A 250 -10.80 -17.61 -9.20
N HIS A 251 -10.80 -16.48 -9.92
CA HIS A 251 -10.48 -16.43 -11.34
C HIS A 251 -9.08 -17.02 -11.61
N PRO A 252 -8.92 -17.87 -12.65
CA PRO A 252 -7.64 -18.56 -12.93
C PRO A 252 -6.44 -17.63 -13.12
N SER A 253 -6.66 -16.38 -13.58
CA SER A 253 -5.59 -15.39 -13.73
C SER A 253 -4.81 -15.13 -12.44
N PHE A 254 -5.45 -15.26 -11.27
CA PHE A 254 -4.75 -15.07 -9.98
C PHE A 254 -3.61 -16.07 -9.74
N LYS A 255 -3.62 -17.25 -10.37
CA LYS A 255 -2.49 -18.20 -10.29
C LYS A 255 -1.23 -17.58 -10.90
N ILE A 256 -1.36 -16.85 -12.01
CA ILE A 256 -0.22 -16.22 -12.71
C ILE A 256 0.36 -15.09 -11.87
N ILE A 257 -0.47 -14.15 -11.41
CA ILE A 257 0.04 -13.01 -10.65
C ILE A 257 0.61 -13.42 -9.28
N ARG A 258 0.04 -14.47 -8.66
CA ARG A 258 0.54 -15.00 -7.38
C ARG A 258 1.84 -15.81 -7.51
N SER A 259 2.15 -16.35 -8.69
CA SER A 259 3.42 -17.06 -8.90
C SER A 259 4.66 -16.16 -8.76
N PHE A 260 4.48 -14.86 -8.68
CA PHE A 260 5.52 -13.92 -8.27
C PHE A 260 6.06 -14.20 -6.85
N LEU A 261 5.21 -14.73 -5.98
CA LEU A 261 5.47 -14.95 -4.55
C LEU A 261 6.06 -16.35 -4.25
N ALA A 262 6.12 -17.21 -5.26
CA ALA A 262 6.62 -18.58 -5.16
C ALA A 262 8.19 -18.65 -5.27
#